data_bd7fc24341d81b38fed74f9d22d3f186
#
_entry.id   bd7fc24341d81b38fed74f9d22d3f186
#
_cell.length_a   1.000
_cell.length_b   1.000
_cell.length_c   1.000
_cell.angle_alpha   90.00
_cell.angle_beta   90.00
_cell.angle_gamma   90.00
#
_symmetry.space_group_name_H-M   'P 1'
#
loop_
_entity.id
_entity.type
_entity.pdbx_description
1 polymer ?
#
loop_
_entity_poly.entity_id
_entity_poly.type
_entity_poly.pdbx_seq_one_letter_code
_entity_poly.pdbx_strand_id
1 'polypeptide(L)'
;MKKTYQNINFDLRQLTKPFVLGLLLCSSTTFAQTNKAVIDNIMSEGTNNSQVEKLAHELLDGIGPRLVGSPQMKQANDWAVAKYKSWGIAARNEKWGEWRGWERGISHIDMVSPWVRSLEGTQLAWSPGMGKKTSVAEVIILPDLADSIAFQKWLPTAKGKFVMISMAQPTGRPDYNWQEFALKESFEKMKAQRTAQTAAWRNRIAKTGFNARTLPVALENAGAVGIITNNWSAGFGVSKIFSAYTKKVPTVDIALEDYGLLYRLAESGKKPSISMHTESKELGAVPTFNTIAEIKGTEKPDEYVMLSAHFDSWDGGTGATDNGTGTITMMEAMRLLKKYYPNPKRTILVGHWGSEEQGLNGSRAFVEDHPEIVKNLQALFNQDNGTGRVVNLAGQGFANSKDYLGRWLAAVPDTLKNRIKLDFPGKPGAGGSDFASFVAAGAPGFSLSSLSWSYGSYTWHTNRDTYDKVVFDDVKSNAMLAAIMAYMASEDPEKSSTVKAEGVKWPVQNKATRRGGLDN
;
A
#
# COMPACT_ATOMS: atom_id res chain seq x y z
N MET A 1 62.64 -48.60 61.18
CA MET A 1 62.61 -47.98 59.86
C MET A 1 61.14 -47.90 59.38
N LYS A 2 60.54 -46.73 59.50
CA LYS A 2 59.18 -46.50 59.05
C LYS A 2 59.23 -45.83 57.65
N LYS A 3 58.65 -46.45 56.65
CA LYS A 3 58.42 -45.85 55.29
C LYS A 3 57.10 -45.13 55.30
N THR A 4 57.16 -43.83 55.04
CA THR A 4 56.02 -42.96 54.88
C THR A 4 55.56 -43.03 53.41
N TYR A 5 54.28 -43.36 53.16
CA TYR A 5 53.67 -43.24 51.87
C TYR A 5 52.99 -41.85 51.76
N GLN A 6 53.42 -41.07 50.76
CA GLN A 6 52.72 -39.84 50.39
C GLN A 6 51.56 -40.19 49.43
N ASN A 7 50.32 -39.82 49.83
CA ASN A 7 49.15 -39.86 49.01
C ASN A 7 49.14 -38.63 48.04
N ILE A 8 49.23 -38.86 46.77
CA ILE A 8 49.03 -37.84 45.74
C ILE A 8 47.50 -37.80 45.42
N ASN A 9 46.81 -36.78 45.91
CA ASN A 9 45.44 -36.47 45.51
C ASN A 9 45.48 -35.76 44.16
N PHE A 10 45.02 -36.43 43.10
CA PHE A 10 44.73 -35.80 41.80
C PHE A 10 43.37 -35.09 41.88
N ASP A 11 43.42 -33.76 41.84
CA ASP A 11 42.21 -32.93 41.76
C ASP A 11 41.65 -32.91 40.32
N LEU A 12 40.57 -33.67 40.09
CA LEU A 12 39.86 -33.83 38.82
C LEU A 12 39.13 -32.55 38.35
N ARG A 13 39.21 -31.44 39.08
CA ARG A 13 38.49 -30.20 38.75
C ARG A 13 39.19 -29.31 37.71
N GLN A 14 40.42 -29.57 37.36
CA GLN A 14 41.14 -28.73 36.39
C GLN A 14 41.05 -29.18 34.92
N LEU A 15 40.52 -30.38 34.63
CA LEU A 15 40.42 -30.90 33.26
C LEU A 15 39.10 -30.59 32.51
N THR A 16 38.13 -29.99 33.20
CA THR A 16 36.80 -29.72 32.55
C THR A 16 36.67 -28.32 31.93
N LYS A 17 37.51 -27.35 32.29
CA LYS A 17 37.37 -25.98 31.77
C LYS A 17 37.78 -25.77 30.31
N PRO A 18 38.84 -26.38 29.76
CA PRO A 18 39.16 -26.18 28.34
C PRO A 18 38.23 -26.93 27.39
N PHE A 19 37.57 -28.02 27.81
CA PHE A 19 36.69 -28.82 26.98
C PHE A 19 35.31 -28.16 26.77
N VAL A 20 34.77 -27.48 27.78
CA VAL A 20 33.51 -26.74 27.70
C VAL A 20 33.66 -25.46 26.85
N LEU A 21 34.81 -24.77 26.96
CA LEU A 21 35.10 -23.58 26.16
C LEU A 21 35.34 -23.93 24.68
N GLY A 22 35.95 -25.09 24.39
CA GLY A 22 36.16 -25.59 23.04
C GLY A 22 34.84 -26.01 22.37
N LEU A 23 33.87 -26.60 23.08
CA LEU A 23 32.55 -26.95 22.59
C LEU A 23 31.67 -25.72 22.30
N LEU A 24 31.75 -24.67 23.13
CA LEU A 24 31.06 -23.40 22.92
C LEU A 24 31.64 -22.62 21.73
N LEU A 25 32.96 -22.65 21.53
CA LEU A 25 33.59 -22.02 20.35
C LEU A 25 33.29 -22.77 19.04
N CYS A 26 33.25 -24.12 19.05
CA CYS A 26 32.86 -24.91 17.89
C CYS A 26 31.38 -24.72 17.52
N SER A 27 30.49 -24.60 18.50
CA SER A 27 29.08 -24.37 18.23
C SER A 27 28.79 -22.97 17.64
N SER A 28 29.51 -21.95 18.12
CA SER A 28 29.37 -20.57 17.61
C SER A 28 29.93 -20.40 16.20
N THR A 29 31.02 -21.06 15.86
CA THR A 29 31.60 -21.04 14.51
C THR A 29 30.71 -21.78 13.49
N THR A 30 30.14 -22.92 13.88
CA THR A 30 29.22 -23.69 13.01
C THR A 30 27.94 -22.91 12.74
N PHE A 31 27.35 -22.27 13.74
CA PHE A 31 26.15 -21.44 13.60
C PHE A 31 26.41 -20.23 12.69
N ALA A 32 27.50 -19.51 12.88
CA ALA A 32 27.90 -18.38 12.04
C ALA A 32 28.15 -18.80 10.58
N GLN A 33 28.74 -19.95 10.35
CA GLN A 33 29.02 -20.49 9.02
C GLN A 33 27.72 -20.93 8.30
N THR A 34 26.77 -21.53 9.03
CA THR A 34 25.47 -21.93 8.49
C THR A 34 24.65 -20.71 8.08
N ASN A 35 24.60 -19.67 8.93
CA ASN A 35 23.89 -18.42 8.62
C ASN A 35 24.45 -17.75 7.36
N LYS A 36 25.78 -17.71 7.23
CA LYS A 36 26.42 -17.13 6.05
C LYS A 36 26.02 -17.86 4.76
N ALA A 37 26.01 -19.19 4.78
CA ALA A 37 25.66 -19.99 3.58
C ALA A 37 24.22 -19.75 3.11
N VAL A 38 23.26 -19.66 4.03
CA VAL A 38 21.85 -19.36 3.69
C VAL A 38 21.72 -17.96 3.08
N ILE A 39 22.38 -16.96 3.68
CA ILE A 39 22.36 -15.58 3.20
C ILE A 39 23.01 -15.47 1.81
N ASP A 40 24.18 -16.08 1.61
CA ASP A 40 24.89 -16.08 0.32
C ASP A 40 24.03 -16.71 -0.79
N ASN A 41 23.32 -17.80 -0.47
CA ASN A 41 22.39 -18.46 -1.40
C ASN A 41 21.18 -17.59 -1.72
N ILE A 42 20.57 -16.92 -0.73
CA ILE A 42 19.47 -15.96 -0.96
C ILE A 42 19.93 -14.82 -1.88
N MET A 43 21.12 -14.26 -1.61
CA MET A 43 21.71 -13.20 -2.43
C MET A 43 21.97 -13.66 -3.87
N SER A 44 22.59 -14.82 -4.03
CA SER A 44 22.89 -15.38 -5.37
C SER A 44 21.63 -15.66 -6.17
N GLU A 45 20.64 -16.32 -5.56
CA GLU A 45 19.38 -16.67 -6.23
C GLU A 45 18.55 -15.42 -6.54
N GLY A 46 18.41 -14.51 -5.59
CA GLY A 46 17.65 -13.26 -5.75
C GLY A 46 18.26 -12.34 -6.81
N THR A 47 19.59 -12.39 -7.01
CA THR A 47 20.26 -11.62 -8.05
C THR A 47 20.16 -12.27 -9.42
N ASN A 48 20.42 -13.59 -9.52
CA ASN A 48 20.65 -14.26 -10.81
C ASN A 48 19.40 -14.98 -11.35
N ASN A 49 18.47 -15.41 -10.49
CA ASN A 49 17.32 -16.24 -10.83
C ASN A 49 16.01 -15.71 -10.23
N SER A 50 15.93 -14.40 -9.97
CA SER A 50 14.73 -13.77 -9.42
C SER A 50 13.52 -13.97 -10.33
N GLN A 51 12.36 -14.21 -9.73
CA GLN A 51 11.09 -14.29 -10.46
C GLN A 51 10.27 -13.00 -10.42
N VAL A 52 10.81 -11.92 -9.88
CA VAL A 52 10.12 -10.65 -9.66
C VAL A 52 9.48 -10.11 -10.94
N GLU A 53 10.21 -10.08 -12.07
CA GLU A 53 9.68 -9.58 -13.36
C GLU A 53 8.54 -10.45 -13.89
N LYS A 54 8.68 -11.79 -13.77
CA LYS A 54 7.64 -12.72 -14.17
C LYS A 54 6.38 -12.56 -13.30
N LEU A 55 6.54 -12.46 -11.98
CA LEU A 55 5.44 -12.23 -11.05
C LEU A 55 4.75 -10.90 -11.34
N ALA A 56 5.53 -9.85 -11.62
CA ALA A 56 5.01 -8.54 -11.98
C ALA A 56 4.16 -8.62 -13.25
N HIS A 57 4.65 -9.23 -14.31
CA HIS A 57 3.90 -9.39 -15.56
C HIS A 57 2.60 -10.19 -15.35
N GLU A 58 2.65 -11.30 -14.62
CA GLU A 58 1.47 -12.12 -14.34
C GLU A 58 0.41 -11.35 -13.54
N LEU A 59 0.82 -10.57 -12.52
CA LEU A 59 -0.08 -9.84 -11.63
C LEU A 59 -0.58 -8.54 -12.26
N LEU A 60 0.34 -7.72 -12.79
CA LEU A 60 0.03 -6.35 -13.20
C LEU A 60 -0.57 -6.28 -14.59
N ASP A 61 -0.04 -7.06 -15.55
CA ASP A 61 -0.53 -7.08 -16.93
C ASP A 61 -1.56 -8.19 -17.15
N GLY A 62 -1.37 -9.37 -16.53
CA GLY A 62 -2.24 -10.51 -16.72
C GLY A 62 -3.56 -10.43 -15.94
N ILE A 63 -3.54 -9.96 -14.71
CA ILE A 63 -4.73 -9.79 -13.85
C ILE A 63 -5.19 -8.33 -13.84
N GLY A 64 -4.26 -7.40 -13.66
CA GLY A 64 -4.53 -5.97 -13.67
C GLY A 64 -4.97 -5.39 -12.32
N PRO A 65 -5.87 -4.38 -12.31
CA PRO A 65 -6.28 -3.67 -11.10
C PRO A 65 -7.06 -4.58 -10.14
N ARG A 66 -6.82 -4.39 -8.83
CA ARG A 66 -7.32 -5.29 -7.78
C ARG A 66 -8.20 -4.57 -6.77
N LEU A 67 -9.16 -3.77 -7.26
CA LEU A 67 -10.10 -3.07 -6.38
C LEU A 67 -10.86 -4.08 -5.50
N VAL A 68 -10.97 -3.80 -4.20
CA VAL A 68 -11.74 -4.67 -3.30
C VAL A 68 -13.17 -4.87 -3.82
N GLY A 69 -13.63 -6.11 -3.84
CA GLY A 69 -14.94 -6.47 -4.38
C GLY A 69 -15.00 -6.61 -5.91
N SER A 70 -13.89 -6.45 -6.63
CA SER A 70 -13.83 -6.71 -8.06
C SER A 70 -13.55 -8.19 -8.37
N PRO A 71 -13.94 -8.68 -9.56
CA PRO A 71 -13.56 -10.02 -10.03
C PRO A 71 -12.04 -10.22 -10.10
N GLN A 72 -11.29 -9.18 -10.50
CA GLN A 72 -9.84 -9.21 -10.61
C GLN A 72 -9.16 -9.39 -9.26
N MET A 73 -9.68 -8.78 -8.18
CA MET A 73 -9.17 -9.02 -6.82
C MET A 73 -9.31 -10.49 -6.41
N LYS A 74 -10.46 -11.10 -6.70
CA LYS A 74 -10.66 -12.54 -6.44
C LYS A 74 -9.71 -13.41 -7.27
N GLN A 75 -9.53 -13.08 -8.56
CA GLN A 75 -8.58 -13.76 -9.44
C GLN A 75 -7.14 -13.67 -8.91
N ALA A 76 -6.73 -12.48 -8.40
CA ALA A 76 -5.42 -12.28 -7.81
C ALA A 76 -5.23 -13.15 -6.54
N ASN A 77 -6.24 -13.20 -5.66
CA ASN A 77 -6.19 -14.08 -4.50
C ASN A 77 -5.98 -15.56 -4.89
N ASP A 78 -6.72 -16.04 -5.90
CA ASP A 78 -6.60 -17.43 -6.36
C ASP A 78 -5.24 -17.69 -7.05
N TRP A 79 -4.76 -16.73 -7.84
CA TRP A 79 -3.44 -16.80 -8.47
C TRP A 79 -2.31 -16.89 -7.43
N ALA A 80 -2.36 -16.06 -6.39
CA ALA A 80 -1.34 -16.08 -5.34
C ALA A 80 -1.31 -17.43 -4.60
N VAL A 81 -2.48 -17.98 -4.26
CA VAL A 81 -2.58 -19.32 -3.65
C VAL A 81 -1.98 -20.39 -4.57
N ALA A 82 -2.32 -20.36 -5.86
CA ALA A 82 -1.79 -21.32 -6.84
C ALA A 82 -0.26 -21.19 -6.99
N LYS A 83 0.25 -19.96 -7.01
CA LYS A 83 1.68 -19.66 -7.10
C LYS A 83 2.45 -20.20 -5.90
N TYR A 84 2.01 -19.92 -4.68
CA TYR A 84 2.62 -20.47 -3.45
C TYR A 84 2.62 -22.00 -3.44
N LYS A 85 1.50 -22.63 -3.79
CA LYS A 85 1.40 -24.09 -3.89
C LYS A 85 2.37 -24.66 -4.93
N SER A 86 2.61 -23.97 -6.04
CA SER A 86 3.59 -24.40 -7.05
C SER A 86 5.04 -24.40 -6.54
N TRP A 87 5.33 -23.62 -5.51
CA TRP A 87 6.61 -23.61 -4.80
C TRP A 87 6.66 -24.57 -3.60
N GLY A 88 5.60 -25.36 -3.37
CA GLY A 88 5.48 -26.25 -2.21
C GLY A 88 5.27 -25.50 -0.89
N ILE A 89 4.67 -24.31 -0.94
CA ILE A 89 4.29 -23.51 0.24
C ILE A 89 2.79 -23.67 0.45
N ALA A 90 2.37 -23.99 1.68
CA ALA A 90 0.96 -24.06 2.03
C ALA A 90 0.33 -22.67 1.93
N ALA A 91 -0.83 -22.55 1.27
CA ALA A 91 -1.49 -21.26 1.11
C ALA A 91 -3.01 -21.41 1.03
N ARG A 92 -3.72 -20.39 1.49
CA ARG A 92 -5.19 -20.30 1.50
C ARG A 92 -5.67 -18.87 1.33
N ASN A 93 -6.88 -18.72 0.82
CA ASN A 93 -7.66 -17.49 0.92
C ASN A 93 -8.53 -17.56 2.18
N GLU A 94 -8.40 -16.56 3.04
CA GLU A 94 -9.10 -16.45 4.32
C GLU A 94 -10.14 -15.35 4.23
N LYS A 95 -11.43 -15.74 4.27
CA LYS A 95 -12.54 -14.77 4.19
C LYS A 95 -12.56 -13.92 5.46
N TRP A 96 -12.47 -12.60 5.32
CA TRP A 96 -12.55 -11.66 6.44
C TRP A 96 -13.82 -10.83 6.45
N GLY A 97 -14.56 -10.74 5.33
CA GLY A 97 -15.77 -9.95 5.26
C GLY A 97 -16.49 -10.04 3.92
N GLU A 98 -17.31 -9.04 3.65
CA GLU A 98 -18.03 -8.81 2.40
C GLU A 98 -17.90 -7.35 1.99
N TRP A 99 -17.93 -7.07 0.69
CA TRP A 99 -17.83 -5.73 0.15
C TRP A 99 -18.80 -5.53 -1.00
N ARG A 100 -19.12 -4.26 -1.31
CA ARG A 100 -19.86 -3.90 -2.52
C ARG A 100 -19.08 -4.35 -3.74
N GLY A 101 -19.59 -5.36 -4.43
CA GLY A 101 -18.99 -5.89 -5.64
C GLY A 101 -19.22 -4.97 -6.83
N TRP A 102 -18.15 -4.69 -7.58
CA TRP A 102 -18.22 -3.79 -8.72
C TRP A 102 -17.15 -4.14 -9.76
N GLU A 103 -17.50 -3.97 -11.02
CA GLU A 103 -16.63 -4.22 -12.15
C GLU A 103 -16.62 -3.00 -13.07
N ARG A 104 -15.42 -2.50 -13.38
CA ARG A 104 -15.19 -1.39 -14.29
C ARG A 104 -15.36 -1.85 -15.73
N GLY A 105 -16.06 -1.05 -16.54
CA GLY A 105 -16.07 -1.13 -17.98
C GLY A 105 -15.29 0.02 -18.63
N ILE A 106 -15.65 0.41 -19.83
CA ILE A 106 -14.99 1.48 -20.57
C ILE A 106 -15.42 2.87 -20.07
N SER A 107 -14.54 3.86 -20.29
CA SER A 107 -14.83 5.28 -20.11
C SER A 107 -14.36 6.04 -21.36
N HIS A 108 -15.31 6.58 -22.14
CA HIS A 108 -15.06 7.44 -23.28
C HIS A 108 -15.63 8.82 -23.01
N ILE A 109 -14.78 9.83 -23.10
CA ILE A 109 -15.14 11.22 -22.80
C ILE A 109 -14.53 12.11 -23.88
N ASP A 110 -15.38 12.80 -24.63
CA ASP A 110 -14.95 13.70 -25.71
C ASP A 110 -15.58 15.07 -25.52
N MET A 111 -14.81 16.15 -25.63
CA MET A 111 -15.36 17.48 -25.85
C MET A 111 -15.87 17.55 -27.29
N VAL A 112 -17.14 17.95 -27.48
CA VAL A 112 -17.79 18.03 -28.78
C VAL A 112 -18.10 19.47 -29.20
N SER A 113 -18.01 20.41 -28.28
CA SER A 113 -18.17 21.86 -28.53
C SER A 113 -17.29 22.63 -27.55
N PRO A 114 -16.62 23.71 -27.97
CA PRO A 114 -16.71 24.41 -29.27
C PRO A 114 -15.92 23.74 -30.40
N TRP A 115 -15.12 22.74 -30.12
CA TRP A 115 -14.37 21.93 -31.09
C TRP A 115 -14.16 20.51 -30.51
N VAL A 116 -13.83 19.53 -31.37
CA VAL A 116 -13.77 18.12 -30.98
C VAL A 116 -12.39 17.78 -30.43
N ARG A 117 -12.37 17.11 -29.24
CA ARG A 117 -11.15 16.59 -28.62
C ARG A 117 -11.50 15.43 -27.68
N SER A 118 -10.78 14.33 -27.80
CA SER A 118 -10.81 13.26 -26.78
C SER A 118 -10.15 13.76 -25.49
N LEU A 119 -10.82 13.52 -24.37
CA LEU A 119 -10.39 13.93 -23.05
C LEU A 119 -9.85 12.73 -22.27
N GLU A 120 -8.76 12.93 -21.54
CA GLU A 120 -8.26 11.93 -20.63
C GLU A 120 -9.05 11.93 -19.33
N GLY A 121 -9.90 10.93 -19.15
CA GLY A 121 -10.73 10.81 -17.96
C GLY A 121 -11.08 9.36 -17.64
N THR A 122 -11.26 9.09 -16.35
CA THR A 122 -11.56 7.75 -15.84
C THR A 122 -12.71 7.83 -14.83
N GLN A 123 -13.65 6.91 -14.95
CA GLN A 123 -14.73 6.75 -13.97
C GLN A 123 -14.15 6.44 -12.58
N LEU A 124 -14.65 7.07 -11.52
CA LEU A 124 -14.24 6.74 -10.16
C LEU A 124 -14.75 5.34 -9.74
N ALA A 125 -14.08 4.73 -8.79
CA ALA A 125 -14.46 3.42 -8.27
C ALA A 125 -15.89 3.42 -7.70
N TRP A 126 -16.64 2.35 -7.92
CA TRP A 126 -18.07 2.19 -7.57
C TRP A 126 -19.01 3.25 -8.16
N SER A 127 -18.57 4.01 -9.15
CA SER A 127 -19.45 4.91 -9.88
C SER A 127 -20.44 4.11 -10.75
N PRO A 128 -21.73 4.50 -10.82
CA PRO A 128 -22.64 3.88 -11.76
C PRO A 128 -22.21 4.16 -13.20
N GLY A 129 -22.37 3.15 -14.07
CA GLY A 129 -22.22 3.31 -15.51
C GLY A 129 -23.50 3.86 -16.15
N MET A 130 -23.40 4.23 -17.42
CA MET A 130 -24.52 4.70 -18.25
C MET A 130 -25.16 3.56 -19.06
N GLY A 131 -24.68 2.33 -18.90
CA GLY A 131 -25.06 1.20 -19.73
C GLY A 131 -24.65 1.44 -21.19
N LYS A 132 -25.55 1.18 -22.13
CA LYS A 132 -25.32 1.41 -23.58
C LYS A 132 -25.58 2.85 -24.02
N LYS A 133 -25.89 3.77 -23.11
CA LYS A 133 -26.25 5.14 -23.44
C LYS A 133 -25.03 6.04 -23.50
N THR A 134 -25.01 6.98 -24.41
CA THR A 134 -24.09 8.10 -24.46
C THR A 134 -24.87 9.36 -24.13
N SER A 135 -24.36 10.21 -23.27
CA SER A 135 -24.96 11.52 -22.98
C SER A 135 -24.12 12.63 -23.58
N VAL A 136 -24.76 13.52 -24.28
CA VAL A 136 -24.15 14.77 -24.76
C VAL A 136 -24.82 15.93 -24.03
N ALA A 137 -24.02 16.70 -23.26
CA ALA A 137 -24.57 17.82 -22.49
C ALA A 137 -23.51 18.91 -22.25
N GLU A 138 -23.99 20.10 -21.91
CA GLU A 138 -23.18 21.23 -21.50
C GLU A 138 -22.49 20.94 -20.16
N VAL A 139 -21.24 21.40 -20.03
CA VAL A 139 -20.47 21.37 -18.81
C VAL A 139 -20.58 22.71 -18.10
N ILE A 140 -20.98 22.67 -16.83
CA ILE A 140 -21.05 23.84 -15.96
C ILE A 140 -20.13 23.69 -14.73
N ILE A 141 -19.74 24.81 -14.16
CA ILE A 141 -18.92 24.87 -12.94
C ILE A 141 -19.84 25.07 -11.72
N LEU A 142 -19.52 24.38 -10.61
CA LEU A 142 -20.11 24.70 -9.31
C LEU A 142 -19.92 26.21 -9.01
N PRO A 143 -20.98 27.02 -8.87
CA PRO A 143 -20.84 28.48 -8.69
C PRO A 143 -20.35 28.84 -7.28
N ASP A 144 -19.72 30.02 -7.14
CA ASP A 144 -19.47 30.63 -5.84
C ASP A 144 -20.68 31.45 -5.41
N LEU A 145 -21.47 30.91 -4.52
CA LEU A 145 -22.71 31.51 -4.04
C LEU A 145 -22.55 32.01 -2.59
N ALA A 146 -23.45 32.88 -2.15
CA ALA A 146 -23.36 33.48 -0.83
C ALA A 146 -23.49 32.46 0.30
N ASP A 147 -24.47 31.55 0.17
CA ASP A 147 -24.85 30.59 1.21
C ASP A 147 -25.62 29.38 0.62
N SER A 148 -26.06 28.48 1.49
CA SER A 148 -26.84 27.31 1.14
C SER A 148 -28.25 27.63 0.57
N ILE A 149 -28.84 28.77 0.93
CA ILE A 149 -30.13 29.20 0.38
C ILE A 149 -29.97 29.57 -1.09
N ALA A 150 -28.92 30.33 -1.41
CA ALA A 150 -28.58 30.67 -2.78
C ALA A 150 -28.22 29.42 -3.59
N PHE A 151 -27.55 28.44 -2.97
CA PHE A 151 -27.25 27.16 -3.60
C PHE A 151 -28.53 26.37 -3.93
N GLN A 152 -29.50 26.28 -3.01
CA GLN A 152 -30.75 25.58 -3.24
C GLN A 152 -31.55 26.22 -4.42
N LYS A 153 -31.50 27.55 -4.58
CA LYS A 153 -32.11 28.25 -5.72
C LYS A 153 -31.38 27.96 -7.03
N TRP A 154 -30.07 27.79 -7.02
CA TRP A 154 -29.28 27.47 -8.20
C TRP A 154 -29.36 25.99 -8.57
N LEU A 155 -29.48 25.06 -7.62
CA LEU A 155 -29.38 23.63 -7.77
C LEU A 155 -30.22 23.05 -8.94
N PRO A 156 -31.46 23.51 -9.23
CA PRO A 156 -32.25 23.05 -10.38
C PRO A 156 -31.58 23.32 -11.74
N THR A 157 -30.67 24.27 -11.86
CA THR A 157 -29.95 24.58 -13.10
C THR A 157 -28.96 23.48 -13.51
N ALA A 158 -28.59 22.58 -12.58
CA ALA A 158 -27.76 21.41 -12.85
C ALA A 158 -28.45 20.33 -13.68
N LYS A 159 -29.80 20.39 -13.80
CA LYS A 159 -30.59 19.41 -14.56
C LYS A 159 -30.13 19.33 -16.01
N GLY A 160 -29.81 18.12 -16.46
CA GLY A 160 -29.39 17.84 -17.84
C GLY A 160 -27.95 18.31 -18.16
N LYS A 161 -27.12 18.60 -17.16
CA LYS A 161 -25.76 19.10 -17.35
C LYS A 161 -24.75 18.24 -16.66
N PHE A 162 -23.48 18.29 -17.13
CA PHE A 162 -22.31 17.79 -16.39
C PHE A 162 -21.82 18.91 -15.46
N VAL A 163 -21.53 18.56 -14.19
CA VAL A 163 -21.14 19.55 -13.19
C VAL A 163 -19.71 19.32 -12.72
N MET A 164 -18.84 20.31 -12.92
CA MET A 164 -17.46 20.35 -12.43
C MET A 164 -17.45 20.77 -10.95
N ILE A 165 -16.86 19.93 -10.08
CA ILE A 165 -16.85 20.16 -8.62
C ILE A 165 -15.45 20.24 -8.01
N SER A 166 -14.41 20.34 -8.82
CA SER A 166 -13.03 20.59 -8.37
C SER A 166 -12.55 21.97 -8.80
N MET A 167 -11.58 22.54 -8.11
CA MET A 167 -11.00 23.81 -8.50
C MET A 167 -10.10 23.65 -9.73
N ALA A 168 -10.02 24.66 -10.58
CA ALA A 168 -8.97 24.75 -11.57
C ALA A 168 -7.65 25.10 -10.91
N GLN A 169 -6.56 24.37 -11.26
CA GLN A 169 -5.23 24.68 -10.75
C GLN A 169 -4.65 25.92 -11.43
N PRO A 170 -3.89 26.78 -10.72
CA PRO A 170 -3.24 27.94 -11.32
C PRO A 170 -2.17 27.56 -12.35
N THR A 171 -1.62 26.37 -12.25
CA THR A 171 -0.67 25.78 -13.19
C THR A 171 -0.69 24.27 -13.10
N GLY A 172 -0.45 23.60 -14.24
CA GLY A 172 -0.22 22.15 -14.33
C GLY A 172 1.25 21.75 -14.21
N ARG A 173 2.16 22.71 -14.00
CA ARG A 173 3.58 22.40 -13.80
C ARG A 173 3.81 21.85 -12.38
N PRO A 174 4.48 20.69 -12.23
CA PRO A 174 4.88 20.16 -10.94
C PRO A 174 5.81 21.10 -10.17
N ASP A 175 5.80 21.02 -8.83
CA ASP A 175 6.62 21.90 -8.00
C ASP A 175 8.12 21.76 -8.26
N TYR A 176 8.60 20.56 -8.62
CA TYR A 176 10.01 20.37 -8.96
C TYR A 176 10.44 21.16 -10.23
N ASN A 177 9.54 21.36 -11.23
CA ASN A 177 9.82 22.23 -12.36
C ASN A 177 9.97 23.69 -11.94
N TRP A 178 9.12 24.12 -10.99
CA TRP A 178 9.23 25.46 -10.44
C TRP A 178 10.51 25.65 -9.62
N GLN A 179 10.90 24.64 -8.84
CA GLN A 179 12.16 24.66 -8.08
C GLN A 179 13.38 24.75 -8.99
N GLU A 180 13.36 24.06 -10.12
CA GLU A 180 14.50 23.98 -11.05
C GLU A 180 14.60 25.21 -11.97
N PHE A 181 13.47 25.73 -12.47
CA PHE A 181 13.48 26.70 -13.58
C PHE A 181 12.92 28.06 -13.23
N ALA A 182 12.09 28.20 -12.21
CA ALA A 182 11.45 29.47 -11.92
C ALA A 182 12.33 30.40 -11.05
N LEU A 183 12.10 31.71 -11.17
CA LEU A 183 12.57 32.64 -10.18
C LEU A 183 11.92 32.31 -8.82
N LYS A 184 12.67 32.45 -7.74
CA LYS A 184 12.19 32.13 -6.38
C LYS A 184 10.89 32.85 -6.04
N GLU A 185 10.79 34.13 -6.35
CA GLU A 185 9.62 34.96 -6.10
C GLU A 185 8.39 34.47 -6.89
N SER A 186 8.61 34.03 -8.14
CA SER A 186 7.55 33.47 -8.98
C SER A 186 7.03 32.16 -8.41
N PHE A 187 7.90 31.30 -7.90
CA PHE A 187 7.52 30.05 -7.27
C PHE A 187 6.74 30.29 -5.97
N GLU A 188 7.21 31.19 -5.09
CA GLU A 188 6.51 31.54 -3.86
C GLU A 188 5.11 32.15 -4.15
N LYS A 189 5.01 33.02 -5.17
CA LYS A 189 3.73 33.59 -5.62
C LYS A 189 2.76 32.49 -6.09
N MET A 190 3.24 31.56 -6.90
CA MET A 190 2.43 30.42 -7.38
C MET A 190 1.92 29.57 -6.21
N LYS A 191 2.77 29.23 -5.24
CA LYS A 191 2.37 28.46 -4.05
C LYS A 191 1.31 29.19 -3.23
N ALA A 192 1.51 30.50 -2.99
CA ALA A 192 0.55 31.33 -2.27
C ALA A 192 -0.79 31.39 -3.01
N GLN A 193 -0.78 31.57 -4.34
CA GLN A 193 -1.98 31.56 -5.16
C GLN A 193 -2.72 30.22 -5.07
N ARG A 194 -2.01 29.08 -5.19
CA ARG A 194 -2.61 27.73 -5.07
C ARG A 194 -3.25 27.53 -3.70
N THR A 195 -2.58 27.94 -2.64
CA THR A 195 -3.08 27.87 -1.26
C THR A 195 -4.37 28.69 -1.10
N ALA A 196 -4.38 29.93 -1.56
CA ALA A 196 -5.55 30.80 -1.51
C ALA A 196 -6.74 30.24 -2.31
N GLN A 197 -6.50 29.76 -3.52
CA GLN A 197 -7.55 29.16 -4.37
C GLN A 197 -8.10 27.86 -3.76
N THR A 198 -7.24 27.03 -3.14
CA THR A 198 -7.68 25.83 -2.43
C THR A 198 -8.60 26.19 -1.25
N ALA A 199 -8.24 27.21 -0.46
CA ALA A 199 -9.08 27.68 0.64
C ALA A 199 -10.41 28.24 0.14
N ALA A 200 -10.38 29.06 -0.92
CA ALA A 200 -11.58 29.61 -1.55
C ALA A 200 -12.50 28.52 -2.08
N TRP A 201 -11.95 27.48 -2.72
CA TRP A 201 -12.75 26.36 -3.23
C TRP A 201 -13.39 25.54 -2.11
N ARG A 202 -12.66 25.25 -1.04
CA ARG A 202 -13.22 24.60 0.15
C ARG A 202 -14.38 25.39 0.74
N ASN A 203 -14.23 26.73 0.84
CA ASN A 203 -15.29 27.61 1.30
C ASN A 203 -16.50 27.60 0.34
N ARG A 204 -16.27 27.58 -0.98
CA ARG A 204 -17.34 27.43 -2.00
C ARG A 204 -18.16 26.16 -1.76
N ILE A 205 -17.51 25.02 -1.53
CA ILE A 205 -18.21 23.77 -1.21
C ILE A 205 -18.97 23.91 0.13
N ALA A 206 -18.34 24.45 1.19
CA ALA A 206 -18.98 24.62 2.49
C ALA A 206 -20.25 25.50 2.42
N LYS A 207 -20.24 26.57 1.63
CA LYS A 207 -21.40 27.45 1.40
C LYS A 207 -22.58 26.71 0.76
N THR A 208 -22.38 25.60 0.06
CA THR A 208 -23.49 24.79 -0.47
C THR A 208 -24.33 24.13 0.63
N GLY A 209 -23.81 24.01 1.86
CA GLY A 209 -24.38 23.22 2.95
C GLY A 209 -24.09 21.73 2.83
N PHE A 210 -23.31 21.31 1.84
CA PHE A 210 -22.88 19.93 1.60
C PHE A 210 -21.37 19.77 1.77
N ASN A 211 -20.90 18.53 1.80
CA ASN A 211 -19.48 18.19 1.83
C ASN A 211 -19.08 17.39 0.56
N ALA A 212 -17.82 17.00 0.46
CA ALA A 212 -17.29 16.28 -0.71
C ALA A 212 -18.02 14.95 -1.02
N ARG A 213 -18.67 14.32 -0.04
CA ARG A 213 -19.43 13.07 -0.22
C ARG A 213 -20.87 13.34 -0.59
N THR A 214 -21.50 14.35 0.00
CA THR A 214 -22.95 14.61 -0.14
C THR A 214 -23.28 15.55 -1.29
N LEU A 215 -22.35 16.43 -1.70
CA LEU A 215 -22.55 17.35 -2.84
C LEU A 215 -22.80 16.59 -4.17
N PRO A 216 -22.02 15.56 -4.57
CA PRO A 216 -22.30 14.80 -5.78
C PRO A 216 -23.71 14.19 -5.80
N VAL A 217 -24.17 13.68 -4.65
CA VAL A 217 -25.51 13.10 -4.49
C VAL A 217 -26.61 14.16 -4.61
N ALA A 218 -26.40 15.37 -4.06
CA ALA A 218 -27.35 16.47 -4.19
C ALA A 218 -27.49 16.92 -5.66
N LEU A 219 -26.40 17.02 -6.40
CA LEU A 219 -26.38 17.34 -7.82
C LEU A 219 -27.05 16.24 -8.67
N GLU A 220 -26.77 14.97 -8.38
CA GLU A 220 -27.45 13.83 -8.99
C GLU A 220 -28.98 13.91 -8.79
N ASN A 221 -29.42 14.16 -7.56
CA ASN A 221 -30.85 14.26 -7.23
C ASN A 221 -31.50 15.48 -7.87
N ALA A 222 -30.77 16.53 -8.20
CA ALA A 222 -31.23 17.67 -8.96
C ALA A 222 -31.30 17.42 -10.49
N GLY A 223 -30.85 16.25 -10.93
CA GLY A 223 -30.94 15.82 -12.34
C GLY A 223 -29.70 16.14 -13.17
N ALA A 224 -28.52 16.36 -12.54
CA ALA A 224 -27.25 16.36 -13.27
C ALA A 224 -27.08 15.02 -14.00
N VAL A 225 -26.44 15.03 -15.17
CA VAL A 225 -26.22 13.81 -15.97
C VAL A 225 -24.88 13.15 -15.69
N GLY A 226 -24.01 13.83 -14.95
CA GLY A 226 -22.73 13.30 -14.45
C GLY A 226 -21.95 14.36 -13.68
N ILE A 227 -21.00 13.89 -12.88
CA ILE A 227 -20.14 14.72 -12.04
C ILE A 227 -18.71 14.61 -12.56
N ILE A 228 -18.03 15.74 -12.69
CA ILE A 228 -16.65 15.83 -13.15
C ILE A 228 -15.77 16.33 -12.00
N THR A 229 -14.76 15.53 -11.66
CA THR A 229 -13.73 15.86 -10.67
C THR A 229 -12.36 16.00 -11.33
N ASN A 230 -11.43 16.59 -10.59
CA ASN A 230 -10.01 16.54 -10.86
C ASN A 230 -9.27 16.37 -9.53
N ASN A 231 -8.75 15.17 -9.30
CA ASN A 231 -7.94 14.81 -8.14
C ASN A 231 -6.45 14.85 -8.51
N TRP A 232 -5.96 16.01 -8.86
CA TRP A 232 -4.59 16.18 -9.34
C TRP A 232 -3.53 15.94 -8.25
N SER A 233 -2.48 15.20 -8.58
CA SER A 233 -1.35 14.87 -7.71
C SER A 233 -0.02 15.49 -8.11
N ALA A 234 -0.04 16.60 -8.86
CA ALA A 234 1.14 17.32 -9.34
C ALA A 234 1.98 16.57 -10.39
N GLY A 235 1.39 15.59 -11.10
CA GLY A 235 1.97 14.95 -12.29
C GLY A 235 1.29 15.37 -13.58
N PHE A 236 1.95 15.20 -14.74
CA PHE A 236 1.34 15.42 -16.05
C PHE A 236 0.44 14.26 -16.45
N GLY A 237 -0.78 14.53 -16.92
CA GLY A 237 -1.75 13.53 -17.39
C GLY A 237 -2.18 12.53 -16.31
N VAL A 238 -2.13 12.93 -15.04
CA VAL A 238 -2.43 12.06 -13.90
C VAL A 238 -3.83 12.31 -13.38
N SER A 239 -4.60 11.24 -13.25
CA SER A 239 -5.92 11.21 -12.59
C SER A 239 -5.86 10.28 -11.39
N LYS A 240 -6.19 10.78 -10.19
CA LYS A 240 -6.33 9.94 -9.00
C LYS A 240 -7.72 9.34 -8.91
N ILE A 241 -7.75 8.05 -8.63
CA ILE A 241 -8.98 7.29 -8.51
C ILE A 241 -9.29 7.05 -7.04
N PHE A 242 -10.48 7.48 -6.65
CA PHE A 242 -11.09 7.25 -5.34
C PHE A 242 -12.54 6.80 -5.51
N SER A 243 -13.26 6.61 -4.41
CA SER A 243 -14.68 6.23 -4.43
C SER A 243 -15.56 7.32 -4.99
N ALA A 244 -16.49 6.95 -5.87
CA ALA A 244 -17.65 7.77 -6.20
C ALA A 244 -18.71 7.67 -5.11
N TYR A 245 -19.54 8.72 -4.98
CA TYR A 245 -20.66 8.76 -4.04
C TYR A 245 -22.02 8.81 -4.74
N THR A 246 -22.05 9.04 -6.06
CA THR A 246 -23.27 8.99 -6.87
C THR A 246 -23.78 7.55 -6.99
N LYS A 247 -25.11 7.40 -7.17
CA LYS A 247 -25.79 6.09 -7.28
C LYS A 247 -26.54 5.89 -8.60
N LYS A 248 -26.72 6.95 -9.39
CA LYS A 248 -27.53 6.94 -10.62
C LYS A 248 -26.80 7.51 -11.83
N VAL A 249 -25.83 8.40 -11.61
CA VAL A 249 -25.08 9.05 -12.69
C VAL A 249 -23.57 8.87 -12.49
N PRO A 250 -22.77 8.85 -13.57
CA PRO A 250 -21.34 8.66 -13.45
C PRO A 250 -20.66 9.83 -12.73
N THR A 251 -19.64 9.50 -11.95
CA THR A 251 -18.62 10.44 -11.49
C THR A 251 -17.30 10.07 -12.13
N VAL A 252 -16.67 11.00 -12.84
CA VAL A 252 -15.40 10.81 -13.54
C VAL A 252 -14.35 11.77 -13.02
N ASP A 253 -13.10 11.33 -12.97
CA ASP A 253 -11.93 12.19 -12.78
C ASP A 253 -11.32 12.48 -14.15
N ILE A 254 -11.14 13.75 -14.49
CA ILE A 254 -10.53 14.19 -15.75
C ILE A 254 -9.15 14.75 -15.46
N ALA A 255 -8.15 14.37 -16.25
CA ALA A 255 -6.78 14.85 -16.12
C ALA A 255 -6.73 16.39 -16.12
N LEU A 256 -5.78 16.95 -15.39
CA LEU A 256 -5.72 18.38 -15.11
C LEU A 256 -5.76 19.25 -16.36
N GLU A 257 -5.08 18.83 -17.42
CA GLU A 257 -4.96 19.58 -18.67
C GLU A 257 -6.32 19.75 -19.36
N ASP A 258 -7.10 18.68 -19.41
CA ASP A 258 -8.43 18.67 -20.02
C ASP A 258 -9.50 19.26 -19.09
N TYR A 259 -9.39 19.00 -17.78
CA TYR A 259 -10.22 19.66 -16.79
C TYR A 259 -10.07 21.17 -16.83
N GLY A 260 -8.84 21.66 -16.85
CA GLY A 260 -8.53 23.10 -16.94
C GLY A 260 -9.03 23.73 -18.24
N LEU A 261 -8.97 22.99 -19.36
CA LEU A 261 -9.54 23.43 -20.63
C LEU A 261 -11.05 23.64 -20.52
N LEU A 262 -11.78 22.62 -20.06
CA LEU A 262 -13.24 22.70 -19.87
C LEU A 262 -13.62 23.82 -18.90
N TYR A 263 -12.87 23.96 -17.80
CA TYR A 263 -13.11 25.00 -16.80
C TYR A 263 -13.00 26.41 -17.41
N ARG A 264 -11.89 26.71 -18.10
CA ARG A 264 -11.68 28.03 -18.74
C ARG A 264 -12.70 28.33 -19.81
N LEU A 265 -13.14 27.33 -20.61
CA LEU A 265 -14.21 27.49 -21.59
C LEU A 265 -15.54 27.81 -20.91
N ALA A 266 -15.90 27.09 -19.85
CA ALA A 266 -17.13 27.31 -19.11
C ALA A 266 -17.11 28.67 -18.40
N GLU A 267 -16.01 29.04 -17.74
CA GLU A 267 -15.82 30.30 -17.03
C GLU A 267 -15.92 31.52 -17.98
N SER A 268 -15.40 31.38 -19.21
CA SER A 268 -15.48 32.43 -20.25
C SER A 268 -16.81 32.46 -20.99
N GLY A 269 -17.82 31.66 -20.60
CA GLY A 269 -19.14 31.65 -21.20
C GLY A 269 -19.22 30.93 -22.58
N LYS A 270 -18.19 30.14 -22.94
CA LYS A 270 -18.16 29.38 -24.22
C LYS A 270 -19.03 28.12 -24.23
N LYS A 271 -19.67 27.79 -23.10
CA LYS A 271 -20.63 26.68 -22.95
C LYS A 271 -20.10 25.37 -23.55
N PRO A 272 -18.93 24.84 -23.08
CA PRO A 272 -18.39 23.60 -23.62
C PRO A 272 -19.41 22.47 -23.40
N SER A 273 -19.47 21.54 -24.36
CA SER A 273 -20.26 20.32 -24.24
C SER A 273 -19.40 19.10 -24.42
N ILE A 274 -19.67 18.07 -23.64
CA ILE A 274 -18.99 16.77 -23.75
C ILE A 274 -19.96 15.67 -24.11
N SER A 275 -19.45 14.69 -24.84
CA SER A 275 -20.05 13.36 -25.03
C SER A 275 -19.37 12.41 -24.01
N MET A 276 -20.18 11.71 -23.23
CA MET A 276 -19.67 10.75 -22.23
C MET A 276 -20.40 9.42 -22.37
N HIS A 277 -19.60 8.36 -22.38
CA HIS A 277 -20.07 6.98 -22.29
C HIS A 277 -19.22 6.25 -21.25
N THR A 278 -19.85 5.74 -20.20
CA THR A 278 -19.18 4.97 -19.15
C THR A 278 -19.93 3.68 -18.86
N GLU A 279 -19.20 2.60 -18.66
CA GLU A 279 -19.75 1.31 -18.31
C GLU A 279 -19.23 0.85 -16.95
N SER A 280 -20.08 0.23 -16.18
CA SER A 280 -19.74 -0.50 -14.97
C SER A 280 -20.85 -1.50 -14.64
N LYS A 281 -20.52 -2.49 -13.83
CA LYS A 281 -21.46 -3.53 -13.40
C LYS A 281 -21.45 -3.66 -11.89
N GLU A 282 -22.61 -3.50 -11.26
CA GLU A 282 -22.83 -3.81 -9.85
C GLU A 282 -22.99 -5.31 -9.68
N LEU A 283 -22.28 -5.88 -8.70
CA LEU A 283 -22.26 -7.33 -8.42
C LEU A 283 -22.93 -7.70 -7.10
N GLY A 284 -23.48 -6.69 -6.37
CA GLY A 284 -24.04 -6.90 -5.04
C GLY A 284 -22.97 -7.13 -3.97
N ALA A 285 -23.32 -7.83 -2.91
CA ALA A 285 -22.37 -8.22 -1.87
C ALA A 285 -21.51 -9.40 -2.34
N VAL A 286 -20.19 -9.25 -2.28
CA VAL A 286 -19.24 -10.31 -2.63
C VAL A 286 -18.28 -10.58 -1.47
N PRO A 287 -17.84 -11.84 -1.28
CA PRO A 287 -16.86 -12.17 -0.24
C PRO A 287 -15.49 -11.54 -0.55
N THR A 288 -14.81 -11.14 0.52
CA THR A 288 -13.45 -10.56 0.47
C THR A 288 -12.48 -11.39 1.27
N PHE A 289 -11.22 -11.43 0.82
CA PHE A 289 -10.22 -12.35 1.34
C PHE A 289 -8.89 -11.67 1.62
N ASN A 290 -8.18 -12.21 2.63
CA ASN A 290 -6.73 -12.13 2.71
C ASN A 290 -6.14 -13.40 2.09
N THR A 291 -4.98 -13.32 1.44
CA THR A 291 -4.22 -14.52 1.06
C THR A 291 -3.10 -14.74 2.07
N ILE A 292 -3.12 -15.89 2.73
CA ILE A 292 -2.13 -16.29 3.74
C ILE A 292 -1.35 -17.49 3.22
N ALA A 293 0.00 -17.42 3.32
CA ALA A 293 0.85 -18.57 3.04
C ALA A 293 1.82 -18.83 4.19
N GLU A 294 2.27 -20.09 4.34
CA GLU A 294 2.98 -20.58 5.51
C GLU A 294 4.14 -21.52 5.16
N ILE A 295 5.31 -21.29 5.79
CA ILE A 295 6.37 -22.27 5.94
C ILE A 295 6.42 -22.61 7.44
N LYS A 296 5.97 -23.81 7.79
CA LYS A 296 5.80 -24.24 9.18
C LYS A 296 7.15 -24.36 9.91
N GLY A 297 7.19 -23.83 11.14
CA GLY A 297 8.34 -23.90 12.02
C GLY A 297 8.58 -25.30 12.58
N THR A 298 9.83 -25.63 12.87
CA THR A 298 10.26 -26.96 13.35
C THR A 298 10.58 -27.00 14.83
N GLU A 299 11.11 -25.91 15.39
CA GLU A 299 11.52 -25.85 16.81
C GLU A 299 10.50 -25.06 17.66
N LYS A 300 10.01 -23.95 17.11
CA LYS A 300 9.05 -23.04 17.76
C LYS A 300 7.85 -22.77 16.82
N PRO A 301 7.05 -23.80 16.49
CA PRO A 301 5.99 -23.71 15.46
C PRO A 301 4.88 -22.73 15.81
N ASP A 302 4.72 -22.35 17.09
CA ASP A 302 3.71 -21.42 17.59
C ASP A 302 4.27 -19.99 17.83
N GLU A 303 5.53 -19.73 17.46
CA GLU A 303 6.11 -18.39 17.31
C GLU A 303 6.20 -18.04 15.82
N TYR A 304 5.95 -16.78 15.46
CA TYR A 304 5.73 -16.39 14.07
C TYR A 304 6.64 -15.24 13.65
N VAL A 305 7.16 -15.34 12.43
CA VAL A 305 7.71 -14.20 11.67
C VAL A 305 6.78 -13.96 10.51
N MET A 306 6.39 -12.71 10.23
CA MET A 306 5.42 -12.40 9.19
C MET A 306 5.99 -11.42 8.17
N LEU A 307 5.82 -11.74 6.88
CA LEU A 307 5.96 -10.83 5.78
C LEU A 307 4.59 -10.24 5.42
N SER A 308 4.53 -8.99 4.99
CA SER A 308 3.27 -8.26 4.90
C SER A 308 3.28 -7.25 3.76
N ALA A 309 2.22 -7.25 2.96
CA ALA A 309 1.91 -6.24 1.96
C ALA A 309 0.41 -6.29 1.64
N HIS A 310 -0.24 -5.16 1.35
CA HIS A 310 -1.60 -5.25 0.85
C HIS A 310 -1.66 -5.71 -0.60
N PHE A 311 -2.78 -6.27 -0.97
CA PHE A 311 -2.99 -6.93 -2.23
C PHE A 311 -3.95 -6.17 -3.14
N ASP A 312 -4.92 -5.51 -2.55
CA ASP A 312 -5.83 -4.63 -3.27
C ASP A 312 -5.10 -3.40 -3.81
N SER A 313 -5.73 -2.74 -4.74
CA SER A 313 -5.29 -1.47 -5.32
C SER A 313 -6.50 -0.66 -5.77
N TRP A 314 -6.32 0.66 -5.96
CA TRP A 314 -7.25 1.39 -6.80
C TRP A 314 -7.13 0.92 -8.26
N ASP A 315 -8.16 1.17 -9.05
CA ASP A 315 -8.36 0.56 -10.36
C ASP A 315 -8.26 1.53 -11.55
N GLY A 316 -7.62 2.66 -11.35
CA GLY A 316 -7.29 3.58 -12.45
C GLY A 316 -6.11 3.11 -13.30
N GLY A 317 -5.09 2.56 -12.66
CA GLY A 317 -3.97 1.83 -13.24
C GLY A 317 -4.03 0.35 -12.86
N THR A 318 -2.90 -0.34 -12.91
CA THR A 318 -2.82 -1.76 -12.52
C THR A 318 -2.35 -1.97 -11.08
N GLY A 319 -2.19 -0.89 -10.29
CA GLY A 319 -1.70 -0.96 -8.92
C GLY A 319 -0.29 -1.56 -8.84
N ALA A 320 0.61 -1.07 -9.71
CA ALA A 320 1.95 -1.64 -9.84
C ALA A 320 2.83 -1.30 -8.63
N THR A 321 2.88 -0.03 -8.27
CA THR A 321 3.70 0.45 -7.16
C THR A 321 2.90 0.61 -5.87
N ASP A 322 1.56 0.60 -5.99
CA ASP A 322 0.59 0.66 -4.91
C ASP A 322 -0.45 -0.47 -5.02
N ASN A 323 -0.22 -1.66 -4.48
CA ASN A 323 1.03 -2.14 -3.87
C ASN A 323 1.48 -3.48 -4.49
N GLY A 324 1.42 -3.58 -5.82
CA GLY A 324 1.90 -4.76 -6.55
C GLY A 324 3.37 -5.08 -6.24
N THR A 325 4.23 -4.04 -6.17
CA THR A 325 5.65 -4.23 -5.84
C THR A 325 5.86 -4.77 -4.43
N GLY A 326 5.10 -4.32 -3.43
CA GLY A 326 5.15 -4.88 -2.08
C GLY A 326 4.71 -6.34 -2.05
N THR A 327 3.59 -6.67 -2.70
CA THR A 327 3.11 -8.05 -2.85
C THR A 327 4.17 -8.95 -3.49
N ILE A 328 4.74 -8.55 -4.63
CA ILE A 328 5.75 -9.33 -5.37
C ILE A 328 7.04 -9.48 -4.56
N THR A 329 7.47 -8.43 -3.84
CA THR A 329 8.60 -8.47 -2.91
C THR A 329 8.42 -9.60 -1.88
N MET A 330 7.25 -9.67 -1.25
CA MET A 330 6.99 -10.68 -0.21
C MET A 330 6.80 -12.08 -0.79
N MET A 331 6.23 -12.19 -1.99
CA MET A 331 6.14 -13.47 -2.71
C MET A 331 7.52 -14.03 -3.05
N GLU A 332 8.42 -13.21 -3.60
CA GLU A 332 9.78 -13.61 -3.92
C GLU A 332 10.58 -13.93 -2.66
N ALA A 333 10.43 -13.15 -1.58
CA ALA A 333 11.07 -13.45 -0.30
C ALA A 333 10.64 -14.83 0.24
N MET A 334 9.36 -15.19 0.16
CA MET A 334 8.85 -16.50 0.56
C MET A 334 9.41 -17.62 -0.34
N ARG A 335 9.55 -17.38 -1.65
CA ARG A 335 10.15 -18.35 -2.58
C ARG A 335 11.62 -18.61 -2.22
N LEU A 336 12.39 -17.55 -1.96
CA LEU A 336 13.80 -17.65 -1.55
C LEU A 336 13.95 -18.41 -0.23
N LEU A 337 13.10 -18.09 0.76
CA LEU A 337 13.07 -18.78 2.05
C LEU A 337 12.71 -20.27 1.88
N LYS A 338 11.68 -20.59 1.11
CA LYS A 338 11.30 -21.99 0.86
C LYS A 338 12.44 -22.79 0.22
N LYS A 339 13.20 -22.19 -0.67
CA LYS A 339 14.30 -22.85 -1.38
C LYS A 339 15.53 -23.08 -0.51
N TYR A 340 15.91 -22.11 0.32
CA TYR A 340 17.18 -22.12 1.06
C TYR A 340 17.04 -22.23 2.59
N TYR A 341 15.81 -22.09 3.09
CA TYR A 341 15.47 -22.24 4.51
C TYR A 341 14.12 -22.95 4.67
N PRO A 342 13.96 -24.19 4.12
CA PRO A 342 12.67 -24.89 4.06
C PRO A 342 12.13 -25.34 5.43
N ASN A 343 12.98 -25.42 6.43
CA ASN A 343 12.68 -25.88 7.79
C ASN A 343 13.01 -24.78 8.82
N PRO A 344 12.23 -23.68 8.85
CA PRO A 344 12.51 -22.58 9.75
C PRO A 344 12.33 -22.97 11.21
N LYS A 345 13.04 -22.31 12.14
CA LYS A 345 12.81 -22.53 13.57
C LYS A 345 11.43 -22.06 14.00
N ARG A 346 11.06 -20.85 13.63
CA ARG A 346 9.71 -20.27 13.81
C ARG A 346 8.92 -20.40 12.53
N THR A 347 7.61 -20.50 12.65
CA THR A 347 6.72 -20.45 11.49
C THR A 347 6.84 -19.11 10.77
N ILE A 348 7.09 -19.15 9.46
CA ILE A 348 7.13 -17.94 8.62
C ILE A 348 5.80 -17.84 7.87
N LEU A 349 5.09 -16.73 8.10
CA LEU A 349 3.83 -16.40 7.42
C LEU A 349 4.05 -15.28 6.42
N VAL A 350 3.21 -15.24 5.41
CA VAL A 350 2.99 -14.01 4.64
C VAL A 350 1.49 -13.69 4.61
N GLY A 351 1.17 -12.41 4.83
CA GLY A 351 -0.18 -11.85 4.70
C GLY A 351 -0.22 -10.89 3.52
N HIS A 352 -1.08 -11.21 2.54
CA HIS A 352 -1.48 -10.31 1.46
C HIS A 352 -2.89 -9.81 1.76
N TRP A 353 -2.97 -8.54 2.19
CA TRP A 353 -4.18 -7.99 2.79
C TRP A 353 -5.14 -7.44 1.74
N GLY A 354 -6.42 -7.64 1.95
CA GLY A 354 -7.47 -7.04 1.13
C GLY A 354 -8.08 -5.82 1.80
N SER A 355 -8.46 -4.81 1.02
CA SER A 355 -9.10 -3.58 1.51
C SER A 355 -8.23 -2.76 2.48
N GLU A 356 -6.94 -2.70 2.20
CA GLU A 356 -6.04 -1.73 2.82
C GLU A 356 -6.49 -0.32 2.46
N GLU A 357 -6.68 -0.07 1.18
CA GLU A 357 -7.07 1.17 0.54
C GLU A 357 -8.37 1.79 1.08
N GLN A 358 -9.22 0.97 1.68
CA GLN A 358 -10.46 1.41 2.30
C GLN A 358 -10.38 1.40 3.84
N GLY A 359 -9.16 1.32 4.39
CA GLY A 359 -8.88 1.51 5.80
C GLY A 359 -8.36 0.29 6.54
N LEU A 360 -7.38 -0.43 5.99
CA LEU A 360 -6.65 -1.55 6.63
C LEU A 360 -7.57 -2.71 7.05
N ASN A 361 -8.68 -2.95 6.32
CA ASN A 361 -9.72 -3.85 6.83
C ASN A 361 -9.26 -5.31 6.93
N GLY A 362 -8.49 -5.80 5.94
CA GLY A 362 -7.98 -7.17 5.93
C GLY A 362 -7.01 -7.45 7.07
N SER A 363 -6.04 -6.57 7.30
CA SER A 363 -5.07 -6.74 8.39
C SER A 363 -5.70 -6.57 9.77
N ARG A 364 -6.65 -5.64 9.93
CA ARG A 364 -7.42 -5.50 11.18
C ARG A 364 -8.23 -6.75 11.47
N ALA A 365 -8.91 -7.29 10.46
CA ALA A 365 -9.67 -8.52 10.61
C ALA A 365 -8.76 -9.69 11.01
N PHE A 366 -7.57 -9.81 10.40
CA PHE A 366 -6.61 -10.84 10.77
C PHE A 366 -6.15 -10.70 12.24
N VAL A 367 -5.86 -9.47 12.68
CA VAL A 367 -5.48 -9.20 14.08
C VAL A 367 -6.61 -9.56 15.05
N GLU A 368 -7.87 -9.30 14.68
CA GLU A 368 -9.04 -9.68 15.48
C GLU A 368 -9.27 -11.20 15.53
N ASP A 369 -9.09 -11.89 14.40
CA ASP A 369 -9.41 -13.30 14.23
C ASP A 369 -8.29 -14.24 14.71
N HIS A 370 -7.02 -13.75 14.79
CA HIS A 370 -5.83 -14.53 15.15
C HIS A 370 -5.03 -13.92 16.32
N PRO A 371 -5.64 -13.67 17.48
CA PRO A 371 -4.95 -13.04 18.61
C PRO A 371 -3.76 -13.85 19.13
N GLU A 372 -3.78 -15.18 18.95
CA GLU A 372 -2.68 -16.08 19.32
C GLU A 372 -1.44 -15.89 18.43
N ILE A 373 -1.61 -15.67 17.11
CA ILE A 373 -0.52 -15.35 16.18
C ILE A 373 0.07 -13.99 16.53
N VAL A 374 -0.80 -12.99 16.73
CA VAL A 374 -0.39 -11.61 17.07
C VAL A 374 0.40 -11.57 18.37
N LYS A 375 -0.05 -12.29 19.41
CA LYS A 375 0.64 -12.41 20.71
C LYS A 375 2.02 -13.07 20.56
N ASN A 376 2.12 -14.05 19.68
CA ASN A 376 3.34 -14.84 19.49
C ASN A 376 4.20 -14.37 18.31
N LEU A 377 3.92 -13.17 17.78
CA LEU A 377 4.70 -12.60 16.70
C LEU A 377 6.11 -12.23 17.17
N GLN A 378 7.11 -12.69 16.46
CA GLN A 378 8.52 -12.33 16.63
C GLN A 378 8.81 -11.00 15.95
N ALA A 379 8.33 -10.86 14.70
CA ALA A 379 8.35 -9.63 13.92
C ALA A 379 7.41 -9.74 12.72
N LEU A 380 6.87 -8.60 12.30
CA LEU A 380 6.24 -8.42 11.00
C LEU A 380 7.02 -7.38 10.20
N PHE A 381 7.34 -7.70 8.94
CA PHE A 381 7.96 -6.79 7.98
C PHE A 381 6.98 -6.47 6.86
N ASN A 382 6.56 -5.21 6.78
CA ASN A 382 5.58 -4.71 5.81
C ASN A 382 6.25 -3.81 4.78
N GLN A 383 5.92 -3.97 3.50
CA GLN A 383 6.31 -3.02 2.45
C GLN A 383 5.10 -2.50 1.71
N ASP A 384 5.01 -1.16 1.66
CA ASP A 384 3.92 -0.43 1.04
C ASP A 384 4.31 1.04 0.84
N ASN A 385 5.20 1.32 -0.09
CA ASN A 385 5.67 2.68 -0.38
C ASN A 385 6.25 2.80 -1.81
N GLY A 386 5.65 2.20 -2.80
CA GLY A 386 6.13 2.28 -4.16
C GLY A 386 7.23 1.26 -4.49
N THR A 387 7.97 1.52 -5.54
CA THR A 387 8.90 0.56 -6.17
C THR A 387 10.34 0.63 -5.65
N GLY A 388 10.71 1.69 -4.91
CA GLY A 388 12.10 1.97 -4.56
C GLY A 388 12.69 0.99 -3.55
N ARG A 389 14.03 0.91 -3.51
CA ARG A 389 14.71 0.15 -2.47
C ARG A 389 14.44 0.71 -1.08
N VAL A 390 14.46 -0.16 -0.09
CA VAL A 390 14.27 0.21 1.32
C VAL A 390 15.41 1.13 1.79
N VAL A 391 15.05 2.26 2.39
CA VAL A 391 15.98 3.28 2.88
C VAL A 391 15.71 3.72 4.32
N ASN A 392 14.59 3.30 4.93
CA ASN A 392 14.30 3.61 6.32
C ASN A 392 13.71 2.38 7.03
N LEU A 393 14.12 2.20 8.28
CA LEU A 393 13.55 1.23 9.22
C LEU A 393 13.44 1.88 10.60
N ALA A 394 12.21 1.96 11.11
CA ALA A 394 11.91 2.56 12.41
C ALA A 394 11.43 1.49 13.41
N GLY A 395 11.77 1.67 14.68
CA GLY A 395 11.46 0.72 15.76
C GLY A 395 10.03 0.79 16.29
N GLN A 396 9.17 1.61 15.70
CA GLN A 396 7.72 1.70 15.97
C GLN A 396 7.35 1.92 17.44
N GLY A 397 8.21 2.57 18.22
CA GLY A 397 7.98 2.87 19.63
C GLY A 397 8.28 1.70 20.58
N PHE A 398 8.83 0.59 20.10
CA PHE A 398 9.30 -0.49 20.96
C PHE A 398 10.68 -0.16 21.56
N ALA A 399 10.78 -0.10 22.89
CA ALA A 399 11.95 0.40 23.60
C ALA A 399 13.25 -0.33 23.21
N ASN A 400 13.19 -1.66 23.08
CA ASN A 400 14.35 -2.52 22.79
C ASN A 400 14.47 -2.87 21.29
N SER A 401 13.77 -2.18 20.39
CA SER A 401 13.79 -2.50 18.96
C SER A 401 15.18 -2.41 18.34
N LYS A 402 16.03 -1.52 18.82
CA LYS A 402 17.43 -1.41 18.39
C LYS A 402 18.21 -2.71 18.57
N ASP A 403 17.95 -3.44 19.66
CA ASP A 403 18.77 -4.62 20.02
C ASP A 403 18.52 -5.77 19.05
N TYR A 404 17.25 -6.16 18.85
CA TYR A 404 16.92 -7.29 17.96
C TYR A 404 16.97 -6.90 16.47
N LEU A 405 16.44 -5.74 16.05
CA LEU A 405 16.57 -5.30 14.65
C LEU A 405 18.04 -5.06 14.27
N GLY A 406 18.85 -4.54 15.22
CA GLY A 406 20.28 -4.36 15.02
C GLY A 406 21.03 -5.68 14.84
N ARG A 407 20.70 -6.72 15.64
CA ARG A 407 21.26 -8.08 15.47
C ARG A 407 20.92 -8.67 14.11
N TRP A 408 19.67 -8.55 13.66
CA TRP A 408 19.25 -9.10 12.36
C TRP A 408 19.88 -8.34 11.19
N LEU A 409 19.91 -7.00 11.25
CA LEU A 409 20.55 -6.17 10.24
C LEU A 409 22.07 -6.36 10.17
N ALA A 410 22.73 -6.74 11.27
CA ALA A 410 24.16 -7.01 11.26
C ALA A 410 24.54 -8.13 10.28
N ALA A 411 23.67 -9.12 10.08
CA ALA A 411 23.86 -10.21 9.14
C ALA A 411 23.52 -9.86 7.67
N VAL A 412 22.78 -8.79 7.44
CA VAL A 412 22.43 -8.33 6.09
C VAL A 412 23.67 -7.80 5.38
N PRO A 413 23.95 -8.20 4.11
CA PRO A 413 25.07 -7.67 3.35
C PRO A 413 25.06 -6.14 3.22
N ASP A 414 26.23 -5.54 3.22
CA ASP A 414 26.43 -4.08 3.14
C ASP A 414 25.78 -3.45 1.90
N THR A 415 25.75 -4.18 0.80
CA THR A 415 25.10 -3.74 -0.46
C THR A 415 23.61 -3.47 -0.29
N LEU A 416 22.95 -4.13 0.65
CA LEU A 416 21.54 -3.93 0.98
C LEU A 416 21.34 -2.92 2.12
N LYS A 417 22.12 -3.03 3.22
CA LYS A 417 21.84 -2.29 4.47
C LYS A 417 22.44 -0.89 4.56
N ASN A 418 23.57 -0.61 3.89
CA ASN A 418 24.31 0.66 4.11
C ASN A 418 23.54 1.93 3.77
N ARG A 419 22.40 1.80 3.10
CA ARG A 419 21.51 2.92 2.71
C ARG A 419 20.30 3.05 3.62
N ILE A 420 20.12 2.13 4.58
CA ILE A 420 18.96 2.13 5.47
C ILE A 420 19.23 3.06 6.64
N LYS A 421 18.45 4.13 6.72
CA LYS A 421 18.42 5.01 7.88
C LYS A 421 17.61 4.33 8.99
N LEU A 422 18.17 4.27 10.19
CA LEU A 422 17.57 3.66 11.36
C LEU A 422 17.02 4.74 12.29
N ASP A 423 15.78 4.54 12.77
CA ASP A 423 15.12 5.41 13.75
C ASP A 423 14.62 4.56 14.94
N PHE A 424 15.39 4.54 16.02
CA PHE A 424 15.09 3.75 17.21
C PHE A 424 14.96 4.64 18.47
N PRO A 425 13.94 4.43 19.32
CA PRO A 425 12.83 3.47 19.15
C PRO A 425 11.80 3.89 18.11
N GLY A 426 11.92 5.10 17.52
CA GLY A 426 10.96 5.67 16.58
C GLY A 426 9.61 6.01 17.22
N LYS A 427 8.62 6.30 16.39
CA LYS A 427 7.23 6.52 16.80
C LYS A 427 6.35 5.41 16.25
N PRO A 428 5.35 4.92 17.01
CA PRO A 428 4.43 3.91 16.51
C PRO A 428 3.58 4.48 15.37
N GLY A 429 3.47 3.72 14.28
CA GLY A 429 2.58 4.05 13.16
C GLY A 429 1.12 3.93 13.58
N ALA A 430 0.35 4.99 13.34
CA ALA A 430 -1.08 5.03 13.66
C ALA A 430 -1.99 4.73 12.46
N GLY A 431 -1.41 4.43 11.30
CA GLY A 431 -2.08 4.20 10.02
C GLY A 431 -1.06 4.25 8.88
N GLY A 432 -1.56 4.39 7.64
CA GLY A 432 -0.73 4.55 6.44
C GLY A 432 -0.29 3.24 5.81
N SER A 433 -0.40 2.10 6.48
CA SER A 433 -0.31 0.74 5.94
C SER A 433 -0.56 -0.32 7.03
N ASP A 434 -0.63 -1.58 6.64
CA ASP A 434 -1.09 -2.74 7.43
C ASP A 434 -0.27 -3.05 8.68
N PHE A 435 1.03 -2.73 8.72
CA PHE A 435 1.83 -2.90 9.94
C PHE A 435 1.22 -2.16 11.14
N ALA A 436 0.50 -1.05 10.89
CA ALA A 436 -0.14 -0.26 11.92
C ALA A 436 -1.24 -1.03 12.68
N SER A 437 -1.91 -1.99 12.04
CA SER A 437 -2.88 -2.87 12.69
C SER A 437 -2.22 -3.72 13.77
N PHE A 438 -1.04 -4.25 13.51
CA PHE A 438 -0.25 -5.06 14.44
C PHE A 438 0.39 -4.21 15.54
N VAL A 439 0.94 -3.05 15.18
CA VAL A 439 1.50 -2.09 16.15
C VAL A 439 0.42 -1.63 17.13
N ALA A 440 -0.79 -1.30 16.66
CA ALA A 440 -1.90 -0.91 17.52
C ALA A 440 -2.29 -2.02 18.52
N ALA A 441 -2.19 -3.29 18.10
CA ALA A 441 -2.39 -4.46 18.96
C ALA A 441 -1.20 -4.75 19.91
N GLY A 442 -0.12 -3.97 19.83
CA GLY A 442 1.08 -4.15 20.67
C GLY A 442 2.07 -5.19 20.15
N ALA A 443 1.93 -5.65 18.91
CA ALA A 443 2.82 -6.61 18.27
C ALA A 443 3.93 -5.93 17.45
N PRO A 444 5.14 -6.52 17.34
CA PRO A 444 6.29 -5.91 16.70
C PRO A 444 6.16 -5.91 15.16
N GLY A 445 5.43 -4.92 14.62
CA GLY A 445 5.27 -4.66 13.19
C GLY A 445 6.16 -3.52 12.72
N PHE A 446 6.89 -3.73 11.60
CA PHE A 446 7.86 -2.77 11.07
C PHE A 446 7.59 -2.47 9.60
N SER A 447 7.62 -1.18 9.25
CA SER A 447 7.57 -0.75 7.84
C SER A 447 8.96 -0.73 7.23
N LEU A 448 9.11 -1.38 6.08
CA LEU A 448 10.28 -1.29 5.21
C LEU A 448 10.06 -0.13 4.24
N SER A 449 10.39 1.10 4.67
CA SER A 449 10.09 2.30 3.90
C SER A 449 11.07 2.52 2.74
N SER A 450 10.53 2.77 1.55
CA SER A 450 11.24 2.79 0.28
C SER A 450 11.58 4.20 -0.20
N LEU A 451 12.51 4.30 -1.16
CA LEU A 451 12.71 5.51 -1.97
C LEU A 451 11.44 5.82 -2.78
N SER A 452 11.11 7.09 -2.84
CA SER A 452 9.83 7.53 -3.40
C SER A 452 9.67 7.31 -4.91
N TRP A 453 10.72 7.46 -5.73
CA TRP A 453 10.59 7.44 -7.21
C TRP A 453 9.37 8.24 -7.72
N SER A 454 9.09 9.38 -7.09
CA SER A 454 7.90 10.22 -7.37
C SER A 454 6.55 9.52 -7.13
N TYR A 455 6.51 8.50 -6.26
CA TYR A 455 5.32 7.73 -5.90
C TYR A 455 4.09 8.62 -5.64
N GLY A 456 4.19 9.58 -4.72
CA GLY A 456 3.06 10.44 -4.35
C GLY A 456 2.48 11.31 -5.46
N SER A 457 3.29 11.61 -6.51
CA SER A 457 2.88 12.48 -7.61
C SER A 457 2.41 11.75 -8.86
N TYR A 458 2.97 10.56 -9.14
CA TYR A 458 2.71 9.91 -10.42
C TYR A 458 2.00 8.57 -10.30
N THR A 459 2.17 7.82 -9.22
CA THR A 459 1.65 6.45 -9.16
C THR A 459 0.65 6.21 -8.04
N TRP A 460 0.83 6.80 -6.85
CA TRP A 460 -0.08 6.59 -5.72
C TRP A 460 -1.54 6.90 -6.07
N HIS A 461 -2.38 5.87 -6.14
CA HIS A 461 -3.81 5.90 -6.49
C HIS A 461 -4.12 6.41 -7.90
N THR A 462 -3.20 6.33 -8.86
CA THR A 462 -3.39 6.98 -10.16
C THR A 462 -3.64 6.03 -11.32
N ASN A 463 -4.13 6.60 -12.44
CA ASN A 463 -4.23 5.92 -13.73
C ASN A 463 -2.86 5.61 -14.38
N ARG A 464 -1.74 6.07 -13.79
CA ARG A 464 -0.37 5.88 -14.28
C ARG A 464 0.41 4.85 -13.47
N ASP A 465 -0.22 4.20 -12.50
CA ASP A 465 0.42 3.13 -11.71
C ASP A 465 0.40 1.80 -12.45
N THR A 466 1.37 1.63 -13.36
CA THR A 466 1.48 0.55 -14.34
C THR A 466 2.86 -0.12 -14.31
N TYR A 467 2.99 -1.30 -14.90
CA TYR A 467 4.19 -2.15 -14.93
C TYR A 467 5.49 -1.38 -15.25
N ASP A 468 5.45 -0.45 -16.21
CA ASP A 468 6.59 0.34 -16.65
C ASP A 468 7.11 1.35 -15.61
N LYS A 469 6.47 1.45 -14.45
CA LYS A 469 6.92 2.25 -13.31
C LYS A 469 7.72 1.43 -12.29
N VAL A 470 7.83 0.11 -12.49
CA VAL A 470 8.54 -0.77 -11.56
C VAL A 470 10.05 -0.66 -11.77
N VAL A 471 10.79 -0.43 -10.70
CA VAL A 471 12.26 -0.46 -10.67
C VAL A 471 12.69 -1.83 -10.16
N PHE A 472 12.85 -2.78 -11.06
CA PHE A 472 13.03 -4.20 -10.72
C PHE A 472 14.25 -4.49 -9.86
N ASP A 473 15.37 -3.81 -10.07
CA ASP A 473 16.58 -4.00 -9.25
C ASP A 473 16.34 -3.60 -7.78
N ASP A 474 15.57 -2.52 -7.55
CA ASP A 474 15.19 -2.11 -6.20
C ASP A 474 14.23 -3.14 -5.56
N VAL A 475 13.26 -3.67 -6.33
CA VAL A 475 12.31 -4.70 -5.86
C VAL A 475 13.02 -6.03 -5.55
N LYS A 476 13.95 -6.48 -6.39
CA LYS A 476 14.81 -7.65 -6.13
C LYS A 476 15.62 -7.48 -4.85
N SER A 477 16.19 -6.28 -4.67
CA SER A 477 16.94 -5.90 -3.47
C SER A 477 16.08 -5.99 -2.19
N ASN A 478 14.83 -5.49 -2.27
CA ASN A 478 13.88 -5.54 -1.16
C ASN A 478 13.45 -6.99 -0.83
N ALA A 479 13.26 -7.84 -1.83
CA ALA A 479 12.91 -9.25 -1.62
C ALA A 479 14.03 -10.01 -0.90
N MET A 480 15.29 -9.79 -1.29
CA MET A 480 16.45 -10.35 -0.60
C MET A 480 16.56 -9.83 0.84
N LEU A 481 16.37 -8.53 1.05
CA LEU A 481 16.37 -7.92 2.39
C LEU A 481 15.28 -8.53 3.28
N ALA A 482 14.04 -8.60 2.79
CA ALA A 482 12.91 -9.15 3.53
C ALA A 482 13.13 -10.63 3.88
N ALA A 483 13.65 -11.42 2.94
CA ALA A 483 13.99 -12.83 3.18
C ALA A 483 15.07 -13.00 4.25
N ILE A 484 16.15 -12.20 4.19
CA ILE A 484 17.24 -12.27 5.17
C ILE A 484 16.76 -11.80 6.56
N MET A 485 15.98 -10.73 6.63
CA MET A 485 15.43 -10.25 7.90
C MET A 485 14.48 -11.28 8.53
N ALA A 486 13.62 -11.92 7.74
CA ALA A 486 12.74 -12.98 8.21
C ALA A 486 13.52 -14.22 8.66
N TYR A 487 14.55 -14.61 7.92
CA TYR A 487 15.47 -15.68 8.30
C TYR A 487 16.10 -15.40 9.65
N MET A 488 16.72 -14.23 9.82
CA MET A 488 17.40 -13.86 11.06
C MET A 488 16.44 -13.74 12.25
N ALA A 489 15.25 -13.21 12.04
CA ALA A 489 14.21 -13.15 13.07
C ALA A 489 13.73 -14.55 13.48
N SER A 490 13.65 -15.50 12.52
CA SER A 490 13.30 -16.89 12.78
C SER A 490 14.39 -17.63 13.56
N GLU A 491 15.67 -17.37 13.27
CA GLU A 491 16.82 -18.01 13.91
C GLU A 491 17.14 -17.43 15.31
N ASP A 492 16.73 -16.19 15.62
CA ASP A 492 17.07 -15.52 16.88
C ASP A 492 16.58 -16.35 18.09
N PRO A 493 17.48 -16.78 18.99
CA PRO A 493 17.07 -17.53 20.17
C PRO A 493 16.15 -16.73 21.11
N GLU A 494 16.25 -15.40 21.08
CA GLU A 494 15.48 -14.49 21.93
C GLU A 494 14.15 -14.09 21.28
N LYS A 495 13.11 -13.96 22.09
CA LYS A 495 11.85 -13.35 21.69
C LYS A 495 11.99 -11.83 21.64
N SER A 496 11.46 -11.19 20.60
CA SER A 496 11.41 -9.73 20.51
C SER A 496 10.64 -9.12 21.67
N SER A 497 11.22 -8.10 22.28
CA SER A 497 10.56 -7.34 23.35
C SER A 497 9.44 -6.48 22.76
N THR A 498 8.28 -6.51 23.42
CA THR A 498 7.12 -5.65 23.11
C THR A 498 6.96 -4.49 24.12
N VAL A 499 8.00 -4.21 24.92
CA VAL A 499 8.03 -3.10 25.87
C VAL A 499 7.93 -1.79 25.09
N LYS A 500 6.94 -0.98 25.45
CA LYS A 500 6.72 0.35 24.85
C LYS A 500 7.71 1.36 25.39
N ALA A 501 8.23 2.23 24.54
CA ALA A 501 9.11 3.31 24.94
C ALA A 501 8.36 4.32 25.82
N GLU A 502 9.03 4.88 26.80
CA GLU A 502 8.46 5.87 27.71
C GLU A 502 8.09 7.17 26.97
N GLY A 503 6.97 7.79 27.35
CA GLY A 503 6.50 9.05 26.78
C GLY A 503 5.92 8.96 25.36
N VAL A 504 5.83 7.76 24.77
CA VAL A 504 5.29 7.55 23.43
C VAL A 504 3.78 7.32 23.50
N LYS A 505 3.00 8.11 22.73
CA LYS A 505 1.56 7.89 22.57
C LYS A 505 1.31 6.71 21.65
N TRP A 506 0.69 5.68 22.19
CA TRP A 506 0.36 4.46 21.43
C TRP A 506 -0.94 4.63 20.63
N PRO A 507 -1.04 4.14 19.39
CA PRO A 507 -2.27 4.20 18.61
C PRO A 507 -3.37 3.32 19.21
N VAL A 508 -4.61 3.74 19.01
CA VAL A 508 -5.78 2.93 19.38
C VAL A 508 -6.06 1.94 18.26
N GLN A 509 -6.33 0.69 18.62
CA GLN A 509 -6.73 -0.32 17.66
C GLN A 509 -8.16 -0.03 17.17
N ASN A 510 -8.31 0.12 15.85
CA ASN A 510 -9.61 0.22 15.19
C ASN A 510 -10.08 -1.16 14.75
N LYS A 511 -11.40 -1.37 14.76
CA LYS A 511 -12.01 -2.60 14.25
C LYS A 511 -12.05 -2.62 12.73
N ALA A 512 -12.07 -3.83 12.17
CA ALA A 512 -12.28 -4.05 10.74
C ALA A 512 -13.71 -3.68 10.33
N THR A 513 -13.87 -3.04 9.16
CA THR A 513 -15.17 -2.89 8.50
C THR A 513 -15.42 -4.14 7.67
N ARG A 514 -16.22 -5.07 8.18
CA ARG A 514 -16.43 -6.38 7.55
C ARG A 514 -17.54 -6.40 6.49
N ARG A 515 -18.31 -5.31 6.35
CA ARG A 515 -19.39 -5.14 5.37
C ARG A 515 -19.31 -3.74 4.75
N GLY A 516 -18.28 -3.52 3.92
CA GLY A 516 -18.02 -2.19 3.37
C GLY A 516 -18.83 -1.88 2.12
N GLY A 517 -19.32 -0.62 2.04
CA GLY A 517 -20.07 -0.12 0.89
C GLY A 517 -21.45 -0.75 0.67
N LEU A 518 -21.93 -1.60 1.59
CA LEU A 518 -23.23 -2.31 1.48
C LEU A 518 -24.37 -1.54 2.15
N ASP A 519 -24.05 -0.71 3.15
CA ASP A 519 -25.04 -0.01 3.99
C ASP A 519 -25.24 1.45 3.60
N ASN A 520 -24.86 1.86 2.37
CA ASN A 520 -24.96 3.23 1.85
C ASN A 520 -26.06 3.39 0.80
#